data_ad9266991c0a8b8b847a3ad70b04c1b2
#
_entry.id   ad9266991c0a8b8b847a3ad70b04c1b2
#
_cell.length_a   1.000
_cell.length_b   1.000
_cell.length_c   1.000
_cell.angle_alpha   90.00
_cell.angle_beta   90.00
_cell.angle_gamma   90.00
#
_symmetry.space_group_name_H-M   'P 1'
#
loop_
_entity.id
_entity.type
_entity.pdbx_description
1 polymer ?
#
loop_
_entity_poly.entity_id
_entity_poly.type
_entity_poly.pdbx_seq_one_letter_code
_entity_poly.pdbx_strand_id
1 'polypeptide(L)'
;SGQDMSYFDDEKKEKYIPYVIEPSLGADRVTLAFLCAAYDEEELEGGDMRTVLHFHPAIAPVKIGILPLSKKLNEGAEKIYAELSKKYNCEFDDRGNIGKRYRRQDEIGTPYCVTYDFDSVEDGAVTVRDRDTMEQERIKIEDLKDYFAEKFNY
;
A
#
# COMPACT_ATOMS: atom_id res chain seq x y z
N SER A 1 11.77 44.73 4.00
CA SER A 1 11.06 44.91 2.69
C SER A 1 10.64 46.36 2.43
N GLY A 2 10.50 47.17 3.48
CA GLY A 2 9.99 48.56 3.38
C GLY A 2 8.47 48.63 3.12
N GLN A 3 7.78 47.46 3.15
CA GLN A 3 6.33 47.36 2.99
C GLN A 3 5.65 47.25 4.35
N ASP A 4 4.41 47.78 4.47
CA ASP A 4 3.58 47.58 5.66
C ASP A 4 3.06 46.12 5.65
N MET A 5 3.57 45.28 6.54
CA MET A 5 3.23 43.86 6.70
C MET A 5 2.24 43.63 7.84
N SER A 6 1.60 44.70 8.33
CA SER A 6 0.66 44.58 9.45
C SER A 6 -0.69 44.02 9.04
N TYR A 7 -1.28 43.25 9.95
CA TYR A 7 -2.66 42.76 9.88
C TYR A 7 -3.53 43.48 10.89
N PHE A 8 -4.75 43.80 10.51
CA PHE A 8 -5.74 44.41 11.42
C PHE A 8 -6.71 43.34 11.89
N ASP A 9 -6.76 43.14 13.21
CA ASP A 9 -7.67 42.19 13.85
C ASP A 9 -9.01 42.89 14.14
N ASP A 10 -10.05 42.52 13.42
CA ASP A 10 -11.37 43.15 13.55
C ASP A 10 -12.07 42.87 14.88
N GLU A 11 -11.74 41.74 15.53
CA GLU A 11 -12.32 41.37 16.82
C GLU A 11 -11.68 42.21 17.96
N LYS A 12 -10.34 42.25 17.98
CA LYS A 12 -9.58 42.98 18.98
C LYS A 12 -9.42 44.46 18.68
N LYS A 13 -9.76 44.90 17.45
CA LYS A 13 -9.61 46.27 16.96
C LYS A 13 -8.15 46.80 17.10
N GLU A 14 -7.18 45.91 16.89
CA GLU A 14 -5.75 46.27 16.97
C GLU A 14 -5.01 45.90 15.69
N LYS A 15 -3.93 46.62 15.42
CA LYS A 15 -3.03 46.40 14.29
C LYS A 15 -1.71 45.84 14.78
N TYR A 16 -1.26 44.72 14.24
CA TYR A 16 0.00 44.09 14.63
C TYR A 16 0.69 43.42 13.43
N ILE A 17 1.97 43.12 13.56
CA ILE A 17 2.73 42.33 12.59
C ILE A 17 2.64 40.86 13.01
N PRO A 18 1.96 40.00 12.23
CA PRO A 18 1.78 38.59 12.57
C PRO A 18 3.09 37.81 12.44
N TYR A 19 3.27 36.82 13.31
CA TYR A 19 4.26 35.77 13.07
C TYR A 19 3.78 34.86 11.93
N VAL A 20 4.70 34.49 11.05
CA VAL A 20 4.42 33.55 9.96
C VAL A 20 5.07 32.22 10.30
N ILE A 21 4.26 31.13 10.26
CA ILE A 21 4.75 29.76 10.32
C ILE A 21 4.65 29.20 8.92
N GLU A 22 5.80 29.02 8.28
CA GLU A 22 5.89 28.55 6.89
C GLU A 22 6.73 27.25 6.83
N PRO A 23 6.12 26.09 7.02
CA PRO A 23 6.82 24.82 6.83
C PRO A 23 7.15 24.63 5.35
N SER A 24 8.39 24.25 5.06
CA SER A 24 8.86 23.96 3.70
C SER A 24 9.52 22.58 3.66
N LEU A 25 9.09 21.76 2.71
CA LEU A 25 9.60 20.40 2.49
C LEU A 25 10.00 20.22 1.03
N GLY A 26 11.16 19.56 0.81
CA GLY A 26 11.55 19.09 -0.52
C GLY A 26 10.96 17.72 -0.79
N ALA A 27 10.13 17.57 -1.81
CA ALA A 27 9.46 16.30 -2.16
C ALA A 27 10.46 15.14 -2.33
N ASP A 28 11.57 15.35 -3.04
CA ASP A 28 12.58 14.31 -3.27
C ASP A 28 13.27 13.86 -1.98
N ARG A 29 13.58 14.81 -1.06
CA ARG A 29 14.18 14.48 0.23
C ARG A 29 13.23 13.69 1.13
N VAL A 30 11.96 14.06 1.13
CA VAL A 30 10.93 13.35 1.91
C VAL A 30 10.74 11.95 1.34
N THR A 31 10.67 11.81 0.03
CA THR A 31 10.59 10.50 -0.65
C THR A 31 11.78 9.61 -0.28
N LEU A 32 13.00 10.15 -0.34
CA LEU A 32 14.21 9.41 0.05
C LEU A 32 14.16 9.01 1.53
N ALA A 33 13.72 9.90 2.42
CA ALA A 33 13.60 9.60 3.84
C ALA A 33 12.61 8.45 4.11
N PHE A 34 11.45 8.44 3.43
CA PHE A 34 10.49 7.34 3.54
C PHE A 34 11.03 6.02 2.98
N LEU A 35 11.75 6.06 1.85
CA LEU A 35 12.40 4.86 1.29
C LEU A 35 13.42 4.29 2.28
N CYS A 36 14.31 5.13 2.82
CA CYS A 36 15.32 4.70 3.79
C CYS A 36 14.70 4.18 5.10
N ALA A 37 13.61 4.79 5.56
CA ALA A 37 12.93 4.38 6.78
C ALA A 37 12.13 3.08 6.61
N ALA A 38 11.66 2.80 5.39
CA ALA A 38 10.86 1.61 5.09
C ALA A 38 11.70 0.40 4.69
N TYR A 39 12.95 0.60 4.25
CA TYR A 39 13.81 -0.48 3.77
C TYR A 39 14.27 -1.38 4.91
N ASP A 40 14.10 -2.69 4.73
CA ASP A 40 14.61 -3.72 5.64
C ASP A 40 15.06 -4.98 4.88
N GLU A 41 15.97 -5.73 5.50
CA GLU A 41 16.44 -7.02 5.04
C GLU A 41 16.24 -8.03 6.17
N GLU A 42 15.26 -8.90 6.00
CA GLU A 42 14.87 -9.89 7.00
C GLU A 42 15.43 -11.27 6.68
N GLU A 43 16.02 -11.93 7.66
CA GLU A 43 16.40 -13.33 7.54
C GLU A 43 15.19 -14.21 7.90
N LEU A 44 14.77 -15.04 6.94
CA LEU A 44 13.68 -15.98 7.11
C LEU A 44 14.18 -17.33 7.65
N GLU A 45 13.26 -18.14 8.16
CA GLU A 45 13.55 -19.53 8.54
C GLU A 45 14.20 -20.26 7.36
N GLY A 46 15.41 -20.80 7.59
CA GLY A 46 16.21 -21.47 6.57
C GLY A 46 17.35 -20.63 5.96
N GLY A 47 17.56 -19.39 6.45
CA GLY A 47 18.69 -18.54 6.06
C GLY A 47 18.46 -17.81 4.74
N ASP A 48 17.24 -17.81 4.19
CA ASP A 48 16.88 -17.06 3.01
C ASP A 48 16.60 -15.59 3.35
N MET A 49 17.14 -14.65 2.57
CA MET A 49 16.97 -13.21 2.84
C MET A 49 15.75 -12.66 2.11
N ARG A 50 14.97 -11.83 2.80
CA ARG A 50 13.83 -11.10 2.28
C ARG A 50 14.12 -9.61 2.31
N THR A 51 14.14 -8.98 1.16
CA THR A 51 14.15 -7.51 1.06
C THR A 51 12.71 -7.01 1.07
N VAL A 52 12.41 -6.03 1.91
CA VAL A 52 11.05 -5.49 2.05
C VAL A 52 11.06 -3.98 2.26
N LEU A 53 10.05 -3.31 1.73
CA LEU A 53 9.77 -1.91 2.03
C LEU A 53 8.53 -1.82 2.91
N HIS A 54 8.71 -1.56 4.20
CA HIS A 54 7.64 -1.43 5.20
C HIS A 54 6.94 -0.08 5.10
N PHE A 55 6.45 0.28 3.92
CA PHE A 55 5.66 1.49 3.77
C PHE A 55 4.36 1.41 4.56
N HIS A 56 4.02 2.49 5.24
CA HIS A 56 2.65 2.64 5.73
C HIS A 56 1.67 2.48 4.55
N PRO A 57 0.58 1.70 4.68
CA PRO A 57 -0.31 1.41 3.56
C PRO A 57 -0.85 2.66 2.84
N ALA A 58 -0.97 3.81 3.54
CA ALA A 58 -1.39 5.08 2.93
C ALA A 58 -0.43 5.59 1.84
N ILE A 59 0.89 5.34 1.98
CA ILE A 59 1.92 5.84 1.05
C ILE A 59 2.48 4.76 0.13
N ALA A 60 2.15 3.48 0.33
CA ALA A 60 2.57 2.40 -0.56
C ALA A 60 2.11 2.67 -2.00
N PRO A 61 3.00 2.61 -3.01
CA PRO A 61 2.63 2.90 -4.40
C PRO A 61 1.56 1.96 -4.96
N VAL A 62 1.74 0.66 -4.70
CA VAL A 62 0.75 -0.39 -5.00
C VAL A 62 0.10 -0.80 -3.69
N LYS A 63 -1.23 -0.86 -3.67
CA LYS A 63 -2.01 -1.22 -2.49
C LYS A 63 -2.25 -2.71 -2.36
N ILE A 64 -2.52 -3.35 -3.50
CA ILE A 64 -2.91 -4.75 -3.54
C ILE A 64 -2.25 -5.44 -4.73
N GLY A 65 -1.51 -6.50 -4.48
CA GLY A 65 -0.99 -7.41 -5.51
C GLY A 65 -1.99 -8.54 -5.78
N ILE A 66 -2.40 -8.75 -7.02
CA ILE A 66 -3.29 -9.84 -7.42
C ILE A 66 -2.46 -10.94 -8.08
N LEU A 67 -2.39 -12.09 -7.44
CA LEU A 67 -1.45 -13.16 -7.76
C LEU A 67 -2.20 -14.49 -8.01
N PRO A 68 -2.55 -14.82 -9.27
CA PRO A 68 -3.12 -16.13 -9.56
C PRO A 68 -2.08 -17.23 -9.27
N LEU A 69 -2.44 -18.31 -8.59
CA LEU A 69 -1.51 -19.40 -8.27
C LEU A 69 -0.97 -20.08 -9.55
N SER A 70 -1.77 -20.13 -10.60
CA SER A 70 -1.42 -20.69 -11.90
C SER A 70 -2.02 -19.84 -13.02
N LYS A 71 -1.39 -19.85 -14.21
CA LYS A 71 -1.93 -19.16 -15.40
C LYS A 71 -3.33 -19.62 -15.80
N LYS A 72 -3.70 -20.85 -15.46
CA LYS A 72 -5.07 -21.37 -15.69
C LYS A 72 -6.13 -20.63 -14.88
N LEU A 73 -5.71 -19.93 -13.85
CA LEU A 73 -6.58 -19.20 -12.91
C LEU A 73 -6.63 -17.70 -13.22
N ASN A 74 -5.94 -17.24 -14.28
CA ASN A 74 -5.86 -15.82 -14.61
C ASN A 74 -7.25 -15.19 -14.78
N GLU A 75 -8.18 -15.84 -15.47
CA GLU A 75 -9.52 -15.28 -15.70
C GLU A 75 -10.26 -14.92 -14.40
N GLY A 76 -10.18 -15.78 -13.37
CA GLY A 76 -10.77 -15.51 -12.07
C GLY A 76 -10.07 -14.35 -11.34
N ALA A 77 -8.73 -14.36 -11.36
CA ALA A 77 -7.92 -13.31 -10.74
C ALA A 77 -8.06 -11.95 -11.44
N GLU A 78 -8.20 -11.93 -12.78
CA GLU A 78 -8.45 -10.71 -13.56
C GLU A 78 -9.79 -10.05 -13.21
N LYS A 79 -10.82 -10.82 -12.88
CA LYS A 79 -12.11 -10.29 -12.43
C LYS A 79 -11.95 -9.54 -11.09
N ILE A 80 -11.17 -10.11 -10.16
CA ILE A 80 -10.85 -9.48 -8.88
C ILE A 80 -10.01 -8.22 -9.10
N TYR A 81 -8.98 -8.31 -9.94
CA TYR A 81 -8.16 -7.16 -10.33
C TYR A 81 -9.01 -6.01 -10.90
N ALA A 82 -9.86 -6.31 -11.88
CA ALA A 82 -10.73 -5.31 -12.51
C ALA A 82 -11.70 -4.64 -11.53
N GLU A 83 -12.12 -5.36 -10.48
CA GLU A 83 -13.03 -4.82 -9.48
C GLU A 83 -12.29 -3.96 -8.43
N LEU A 84 -11.17 -4.44 -7.89
CA LEU A 84 -10.41 -3.72 -6.87
C LEU A 84 -9.67 -2.51 -7.44
N SER A 85 -9.18 -2.58 -8.68
CA SER A 85 -8.49 -1.48 -9.35
C SER A 85 -9.37 -0.25 -9.64
N LYS A 86 -10.69 -0.36 -9.50
CA LYS A 86 -11.60 0.81 -9.54
C LYS A 86 -11.37 1.77 -8.36
N LYS A 87 -10.86 1.29 -7.25
CA LYS A 87 -10.69 2.06 -6.01
C LYS A 87 -9.23 2.15 -5.55
N TYR A 88 -8.44 1.11 -5.80
CA TYR A 88 -7.07 0.99 -5.31
C TYR A 88 -6.08 0.84 -6.46
N ASN A 89 -4.85 1.31 -6.26
CA ASN A 89 -3.77 0.99 -7.20
C ASN A 89 -3.35 -0.46 -6.99
N CYS A 90 -3.71 -1.33 -7.94
CA CYS A 90 -3.44 -2.76 -7.90
C CYS A 90 -2.41 -3.15 -8.96
N GLU A 91 -1.62 -4.17 -8.67
CA GLU A 91 -0.76 -4.84 -9.63
C GLU A 91 -1.17 -6.29 -9.84
N PHE A 92 -1.18 -6.74 -11.09
CA PHE A 92 -1.45 -8.13 -11.47
C PHE A 92 -0.14 -8.80 -11.90
N ASP A 93 0.24 -9.91 -11.24
CA ASP A 93 1.46 -10.62 -11.57
C ASP A 93 1.24 -12.14 -11.66
N ASP A 94 1.42 -12.69 -12.85
CA ASP A 94 1.34 -14.11 -13.16
C ASP A 94 2.71 -14.74 -13.53
N ARG A 95 3.81 -13.98 -13.36
CA ARG A 95 5.14 -14.40 -13.80
C ARG A 95 5.91 -15.19 -12.76
N GLY A 96 6.46 -16.32 -13.15
CA GLY A 96 7.24 -17.20 -12.28
C GLY A 96 6.38 -17.95 -11.26
N ASN A 97 6.99 -18.43 -10.17
CA ASN A 97 6.30 -19.09 -9.08
C ASN A 97 5.73 -18.08 -8.07
N ILE A 98 4.79 -18.54 -7.26
CA ILE A 98 4.07 -17.68 -6.30
C ILE A 98 5.01 -17.05 -5.26
N GLY A 99 6.04 -17.78 -4.78
CA GLY A 99 7.02 -17.24 -3.84
C GLY A 99 7.79 -16.04 -4.40
N LYS A 100 8.21 -16.11 -5.70
CA LYS A 100 8.87 -14.98 -6.37
C LYS A 100 7.94 -13.79 -6.58
N ARG A 101 6.63 -14.03 -6.76
CA ARG A 101 5.64 -12.96 -6.89
C ARG A 101 5.49 -12.22 -5.56
N TYR A 102 5.37 -12.94 -4.44
CA TYR A 102 5.36 -12.33 -3.12
C TYR A 102 6.62 -11.49 -2.86
N ARG A 103 7.82 -12.02 -3.22
CA ARG A 103 9.07 -11.27 -3.04
C ARG A 103 9.07 -9.94 -3.79
N ARG A 104 8.61 -9.92 -5.06
CA ARG A 104 8.51 -8.67 -5.83
C ARG A 104 7.55 -7.67 -5.20
N GLN A 105 6.44 -8.14 -4.63
CA GLN A 105 5.49 -7.27 -3.94
C GLN A 105 6.05 -6.76 -2.61
N ASP A 106 6.79 -7.59 -1.88
CA ASP A 106 7.49 -7.18 -0.67
C ASP A 106 8.56 -6.11 -0.98
N GLU A 107 9.36 -6.31 -2.05
CA GLU A 107 10.40 -5.38 -2.51
C GLU A 107 9.86 -3.98 -2.88
N ILE A 108 8.67 -3.89 -3.44
CA ILE A 108 8.03 -2.60 -3.77
C ILE A 108 7.13 -2.05 -2.67
N GLY A 109 6.99 -2.81 -1.57
CA GLY A 109 6.26 -2.38 -0.38
C GLY A 109 4.74 -2.48 -0.49
N THR A 110 4.21 -3.39 -1.30
CA THR A 110 2.77 -3.67 -1.39
C THR A 110 2.25 -4.27 -0.09
N PRO A 111 1.30 -3.63 0.63
CA PRO A 111 0.89 -4.09 1.95
C PRO A 111 0.09 -5.39 1.94
N TYR A 112 -0.68 -5.66 0.89
CA TYR A 112 -1.52 -6.85 0.79
C TYR A 112 -1.39 -7.55 -0.55
N CYS A 113 -1.35 -8.89 -0.51
CA CYS A 113 -1.40 -9.73 -1.71
C CYS A 113 -2.61 -10.65 -1.67
N VAL A 114 -3.38 -10.67 -2.75
CA VAL A 114 -4.53 -11.54 -2.95
C VAL A 114 -4.12 -12.68 -3.86
N THR A 115 -4.15 -13.90 -3.36
CA THR A 115 -3.86 -15.10 -4.15
C THR A 115 -5.15 -15.82 -4.52
N TYR A 116 -5.38 -15.97 -5.82
CA TYR A 116 -6.45 -16.78 -6.38
C TYR A 116 -5.90 -18.17 -6.71
N ASP A 117 -6.38 -19.17 -6.01
CA ASP A 117 -5.91 -20.56 -6.07
C ASP A 117 -7.00 -21.51 -6.65
N PHE A 118 -6.72 -22.82 -6.66
CA PHE A 118 -7.67 -23.79 -7.17
C PHE A 118 -8.90 -23.94 -6.29
N ASP A 119 -8.74 -23.82 -4.98
CA ASP A 119 -9.85 -23.89 -4.02
C ASP A 119 -10.77 -22.67 -4.18
N SER A 120 -10.22 -21.53 -4.64
CA SER A 120 -11.00 -20.30 -4.93
C SER A 120 -12.10 -20.51 -5.97
N VAL A 121 -11.92 -21.47 -6.87
CA VAL A 121 -12.94 -21.82 -7.89
C VAL A 121 -14.13 -22.54 -7.26
N GLU A 122 -13.89 -23.28 -6.18
CA GLU A 122 -14.91 -24.10 -5.51
C GLU A 122 -15.61 -23.35 -4.39
N ASP A 123 -14.82 -22.63 -3.54
CA ASP A 123 -15.32 -22.00 -2.32
C ASP A 123 -15.65 -20.51 -2.49
N GLY A 124 -15.26 -19.89 -3.62
CA GLY A 124 -15.47 -18.46 -3.88
C GLY A 124 -14.69 -17.55 -2.95
N ALA A 125 -13.60 -18.05 -2.35
CA ALA A 125 -12.73 -17.28 -1.45
C ALA A 125 -11.31 -17.20 -2.00
N VAL A 126 -10.53 -16.27 -1.49
CA VAL A 126 -9.11 -16.04 -1.84
C VAL A 126 -8.25 -15.96 -0.59
N THR A 127 -6.97 -16.19 -0.75
CA THR A 127 -6.02 -15.97 0.33
C THR A 127 -5.49 -14.55 0.26
N VAL A 128 -5.66 -13.78 1.34
CA VAL A 128 -5.06 -12.46 1.52
C VAL A 128 -3.86 -12.58 2.45
N ARG A 129 -2.67 -12.16 1.98
CA ARG A 129 -1.44 -12.14 2.76
C ARG A 129 -1.08 -10.71 3.14
N ASP A 130 -0.83 -10.50 4.41
CA ASP A 130 -0.23 -9.28 4.94
C ASP A 130 1.29 -9.30 4.72
N ARG A 131 1.87 -8.18 4.23
CA ARG A 131 3.30 -8.03 3.99
C ARG A 131 4.11 -8.10 5.27
N ASP A 132 3.67 -7.41 6.32
CA ASP A 132 4.49 -7.20 7.52
C ASP A 132 4.50 -8.44 8.44
N THR A 133 3.35 -9.07 8.62
CA THR A 133 3.24 -10.28 9.46
C THR A 133 3.45 -11.57 8.68
N MET A 134 3.35 -11.54 7.35
CA MET A 134 3.27 -12.70 6.45
C MET A 134 2.09 -13.65 6.74
N GLU A 135 1.20 -13.28 7.64
CA GLU A 135 -0.02 -14.03 7.92
C GLU A 135 -0.94 -14.06 6.70
N GLN A 136 -1.67 -15.15 6.59
CA GLN A 136 -2.59 -15.39 5.48
C GLN A 136 -3.99 -15.67 6.03
N GLU A 137 -4.97 -14.96 5.50
CA GLU A 137 -6.38 -15.12 5.83
C GLU A 137 -7.18 -15.56 4.61
N ARG A 138 -8.18 -16.41 4.81
CA ARG A 138 -9.10 -16.82 3.76
C ARG A 138 -10.32 -15.91 3.78
N ILE A 139 -10.52 -15.11 2.71
CA ILE A 139 -11.57 -14.10 2.60
C ILE A 139 -12.44 -14.41 1.38
N LYS A 140 -13.76 -14.33 1.53
CA LYS A 140 -14.67 -14.49 0.39
C LYS A 140 -14.50 -13.35 -0.60
N ILE A 141 -14.60 -13.66 -1.90
CA ILE A 141 -14.42 -12.66 -2.97
C ILE A 141 -15.47 -11.55 -2.85
N GLU A 142 -16.69 -11.87 -2.43
CA GLU A 142 -17.76 -10.90 -2.21
C GLU A 142 -17.45 -9.89 -1.10
N ASP A 143 -16.67 -10.28 -0.07
CA ASP A 143 -16.34 -9.48 1.09
C ASP A 143 -15.05 -8.64 0.90
N LEU A 144 -14.28 -8.85 -0.17
CA LEU A 144 -12.99 -8.19 -0.39
C LEU A 144 -13.07 -6.66 -0.40
N LYS A 145 -14.18 -6.09 -0.91
CA LYS A 145 -14.36 -4.64 -0.96
C LYS A 145 -14.47 -4.03 0.44
N ASP A 146 -15.24 -4.67 1.29
CA ASP A 146 -15.48 -4.20 2.66
C ASP A 146 -14.22 -4.45 3.50
N TYR A 147 -13.58 -5.61 3.34
CA TYR A 147 -12.32 -5.95 3.97
C TYR A 147 -11.23 -4.90 3.67
N PHE A 148 -11.02 -4.55 2.41
CA PHE A 148 -10.02 -3.53 2.06
C PHE A 148 -10.48 -2.10 2.38
N ALA A 149 -11.78 -1.83 2.42
CA ALA A 149 -12.28 -0.54 2.89
C ALA A 149 -11.94 -0.31 4.37
N GLU A 150 -11.99 -1.36 5.19
CA GLU A 150 -11.56 -1.32 6.58
C GLU A 150 -10.04 -1.18 6.72
N LYS A 151 -9.28 -2.02 6.00
CA LYS A 151 -7.79 -2.02 6.04
C LYS A 151 -7.16 -0.70 5.57
N PHE A 152 -7.80 0.03 4.67
CA PHE A 152 -7.33 1.32 4.12
C PHE A 152 -8.10 2.53 4.68
N ASN A 153 -8.76 2.38 5.80
CA ASN A 153 -9.43 3.49 6.49
C ASN A 153 -8.46 4.15 7.48
N TYR A 154 -7.80 5.23 7.02
CA TYR A 154 -6.83 6.00 7.81
C TYR A 154 -7.37 7.37 8.14
#